data_afbfa53b70691ecce182dc38d66d28b2
#
_entry.id   afbfa53b70691ecce182dc38d66d28b2
#
_cell.length_a   1.000
_cell.length_b   1.000
_cell.length_c   1.000
_cell.angle_alpha   90.00
_cell.angle_beta   90.00
_cell.angle_gamma   90.00
#
_symmetry.space_group_name_H-M   'P 1'
#
loop_
_entity.id
_entity.type
_entity.pdbx_description
1 polymer ?
#
loop_
_entity_poly.entity_id
_entity_poly.type
_entity_poly.pdbx_seq_one_letter_code
_entity_poly.pdbx_strand_id
1 'polypeptide(L)'
;MNIQIVALIIFLITYTGIIFTRLPWLNIDRPSAAFFGAVAMMLFGVMTFDEAIYAIDFNTLGLLLGMMIIIASLQADGLFNYLTEKSINFAKNQRRLLSYIVFFTGISSAFLVNDAVVLMFTPIVILITRASKLNPIPYLIAEILASNIGSAMTITGNPQNMLIGLNSGISYGAFMLYLLPISLVGLWMTILFIRWYYKDEFKEVKTIHQPEEKLTFRFDSLRFSVPVFLGVIIAFFFGKLLNLSISLIALSGASAVMIFGHIKPRRIIDKVDWVLILFFASLFIVVRGIEKVGLLDYLLNHTNPESSMSGVVSIHVLSLLGSQVVSNVPFTILMLPFLKIAVSQSLWLALSSASTLAGNATIIGAIANLIVIESARKYGIRIKFWDFLKPALPLTIITIIWSILVFGVEMWMGWLQ
;
A
#
# COMPACT_ATOMS: atom_id res chain seq x y z
N MET A 1 2.28 -32.55 -22.97
CA MET A 1 1.88 -31.15 -23.18
C MET A 1 3.11 -30.29 -23.01
N ASN A 2 3.36 -29.31 -23.89
CA ASN A 2 4.53 -28.45 -23.73
C ASN A 2 4.44 -27.73 -22.37
N ILE A 3 5.49 -27.79 -21.55
CA ILE A 3 5.53 -27.24 -20.19
C ILE A 3 5.23 -25.74 -20.17
N GLN A 4 5.60 -25.01 -21.23
CA GLN A 4 5.30 -23.60 -21.41
C GLN A 4 3.78 -23.34 -21.51
N ILE A 5 3.06 -24.20 -22.26
CA ILE A 5 1.59 -24.11 -22.40
C ILE A 5 0.92 -24.39 -21.04
N VAL A 6 1.43 -25.39 -20.30
CA VAL A 6 0.92 -25.70 -18.96
C VAL A 6 1.08 -24.51 -18.02
N ALA A 7 2.28 -23.96 -17.95
CA ALA A 7 2.57 -22.79 -17.12
C ALA A 7 1.68 -21.59 -17.50
N LEU A 8 1.52 -21.32 -18.80
CA LEU A 8 0.68 -20.22 -19.29
C LEU A 8 -0.80 -20.41 -18.90
N ILE A 9 -1.33 -21.64 -19.04
CA ILE A 9 -2.72 -21.93 -18.66
C ILE A 9 -2.91 -21.72 -17.15
N ILE A 10 -2.00 -22.24 -16.30
CA ILE A 10 -2.06 -22.07 -14.85
C ILE A 10 -2.02 -20.57 -14.50
N PHE A 11 -1.11 -19.83 -15.11
CA PHE A 11 -0.97 -18.39 -14.92
C PHE A 11 -2.26 -17.66 -15.28
N LEU A 12 -2.83 -17.92 -16.46
CA LEU A 12 -4.07 -17.27 -16.90
C LEU A 12 -5.25 -17.61 -16.00
N ILE A 13 -5.38 -18.85 -15.55
CA ILE A 13 -6.42 -19.27 -14.58
C ILE A 13 -6.22 -18.53 -13.25
N THR A 14 -4.99 -18.48 -12.75
CA THR A 14 -4.64 -17.80 -11.49
C THR A 14 -5.01 -16.32 -11.54
N TYR A 15 -4.54 -15.61 -12.59
CA TYR A 15 -4.82 -14.17 -12.71
C TYR A 15 -6.30 -13.89 -13.02
N THR A 16 -6.98 -14.77 -13.75
CA THR A 16 -8.44 -14.70 -13.91
C THR A 16 -9.14 -14.81 -12.55
N GLY A 17 -8.72 -15.74 -11.68
CA GLY A 17 -9.25 -15.86 -10.33
C GLY A 17 -8.95 -14.64 -9.44
N ILE A 18 -7.80 -13.99 -9.63
CA ILE A 18 -7.45 -12.74 -8.93
C ILE A 18 -8.33 -11.57 -9.39
N ILE A 19 -8.66 -11.51 -10.68
CA ILE A 19 -9.51 -10.48 -11.29
C ILE A 19 -10.97 -10.65 -10.87
N PHE A 20 -11.50 -11.86 -11.03
CA PHE A 20 -12.90 -12.19 -10.76
C PHE A 20 -13.06 -12.75 -9.34
N THR A 21 -13.05 -11.89 -8.33
CA THR A 21 -13.09 -12.24 -6.90
C THR A 21 -14.37 -12.91 -6.42
N ARG A 22 -15.37 -13.12 -7.27
CA ARG A 22 -16.64 -13.82 -6.95
C ARG A 22 -17.15 -14.54 -8.17
N LEU A 23 -16.87 -15.83 -8.26
CA LEU A 23 -17.57 -16.71 -9.18
C LEU A 23 -18.77 -17.34 -8.46
N PRO A 24 -19.98 -17.39 -9.09
CA PRO A 24 -21.23 -17.79 -8.42
C PRO A 24 -21.22 -19.18 -7.75
N TRP A 25 -20.27 -20.03 -8.13
CA TRP A 25 -20.21 -21.45 -7.72
C TRP A 25 -18.97 -21.81 -6.92
N LEU A 26 -18.01 -20.87 -6.77
CA LEU A 26 -16.71 -21.13 -6.15
C LEU A 26 -16.40 -20.02 -5.13
N ASN A 27 -16.04 -20.41 -3.92
CA ASN A 27 -15.46 -19.49 -2.92
C ASN A 27 -14.03 -19.13 -3.33
N ILE A 28 -13.88 -18.29 -4.35
CA ILE A 28 -12.58 -17.81 -4.80
C ILE A 28 -12.44 -16.37 -4.34
N ASP A 29 -11.34 -16.09 -3.63
CA ASP A 29 -10.78 -14.77 -3.39
C ASP A 29 -9.37 -14.69 -3.99
N ARG A 30 -8.77 -13.51 -3.99
CA ARG A 30 -7.43 -13.30 -4.56
C ARG A 30 -6.36 -14.23 -3.97
N PRO A 31 -6.27 -14.39 -2.63
CA PRO A 31 -5.29 -15.28 -2.02
C PRO A 31 -5.49 -16.75 -2.36
N SER A 32 -6.74 -17.25 -2.35
CA SER A 32 -7.02 -18.64 -2.71
C SER A 32 -6.73 -18.94 -4.18
N ALA A 33 -7.01 -18.00 -5.10
CA ALA A 33 -6.65 -18.13 -6.51
C ALA A 33 -5.13 -18.22 -6.71
N ALA A 34 -4.37 -17.34 -6.04
CA ALA A 34 -2.91 -17.37 -6.10
C ALA A 34 -2.33 -18.66 -5.50
N PHE A 35 -2.87 -19.11 -4.36
CA PHE A 35 -2.44 -20.36 -3.71
C PHE A 35 -2.72 -21.57 -4.58
N PHE A 36 -3.92 -21.65 -5.18
CA PHE A 36 -4.24 -22.69 -6.16
C PHE A 36 -3.24 -22.70 -7.32
N GLY A 37 -2.91 -21.53 -7.88
CA GLY A 37 -1.94 -21.42 -8.96
C GLY A 37 -0.54 -21.89 -8.55
N ALA A 38 -0.08 -21.52 -7.36
CA ALA A 38 1.21 -21.96 -6.83
C ALA A 38 1.27 -23.49 -6.68
N VAL A 39 0.22 -24.09 -6.11
CA VAL A 39 0.12 -25.56 -5.99
C VAL A 39 0.05 -26.22 -7.36
N ALA A 40 -0.71 -25.68 -8.31
CA ALA A 40 -0.81 -26.19 -9.67
C ALA A 40 0.54 -26.16 -10.40
N MET A 41 1.36 -25.07 -10.24
CA MET A 41 2.72 -25.02 -10.82
C MET A 41 3.58 -26.20 -10.38
N MET A 42 3.45 -26.65 -9.14
CA MET A 42 4.18 -27.81 -8.60
C MET A 42 3.56 -29.12 -9.10
N LEU A 43 2.25 -29.30 -8.98
CA LEU A 43 1.55 -30.54 -9.33
C LEU A 43 1.69 -30.89 -10.81
N PHE A 44 1.69 -29.91 -11.71
CA PHE A 44 1.85 -30.13 -13.13
C PHE A 44 3.31 -30.08 -13.62
N GLY A 45 4.27 -30.07 -12.68
CA GLY A 45 5.69 -30.24 -12.97
C GLY A 45 6.37 -29.04 -13.61
N VAL A 46 5.78 -27.82 -13.54
CA VAL A 46 6.45 -26.59 -13.98
C VAL A 46 7.66 -26.30 -13.11
N MET A 47 7.55 -26.57 -11.80
CA MET A 47 8.64 -26.44 -10.85
C MET A 47 8.52 -27.50 -9.75
N THR A 48 9.65 -27.84 -9.14
CA THR A 48 9.69 -28.74 -7.98
C THR A 48 9.26 -27.99 -6.70
N PHE A 49 8.99 -28.73 -5.63
CA PHE A 49 8.66 -28.11 -4.34
C PHE A 49 9.82 -27.27 -3.80
N ASP A 50 11.06 -27.74 -3.94
CA ASP A 50 12.25 -26.99 -3.51
C ASP A 50 12.41 -25.70 -4.31
N GLU A 51 12.23 -25.74 -5.63
CA GLU A 51 12.26 -24.54 -6.47
C GLU A 51 11.16 -23.55 -6.08
N ALA A 52 9.99 -24.02 -5.70
CA ALA A 52 8.90 -23.17 -5.22
C ALA A 52 9.25 -22.47 -3.91
N ILE A 53 9.92 -23.17 -2.97
CA ILE A 53 10.41 -22.56 -1.73
C ILE A 53 11.47 -21.48 -2.05
N TYR A 54 12.42 -21.76 -2.92
CA TYR A 54 13.45 -20.79 -3.33
C TYR A 54 12.90 -19.60 -4.12
N ALA A 55 11.73 -19.73 -4.73
CA ALA A 55 11.06 -18.63 -5.41
C ALA A 55 10.50 -17.57 -4.44
N ILE A 56 10.24 -17.96 -3.19
CA ILE A 56 9.66 -17.07 -2.19
C ILE A 56 10.71 -16.07 -1.70
N ASP A 57 10.41 -14.78 -1.84
CA ASP A 57 11.25 -13.71 -1.28
C ASP A 57 10.99 -13.55 0.23
N PHE A 58 11.74 -14.30 1.04
CA PHE A 58 11.67 -14.24 2.50
C PHE A 58 12.08 -12.90 3.08
N ASN A 59 12.86 -12.06 2.38
CA ASN A 59 13.17 -10.71 2.83
C ASN A 59 11.91 -9.84 2.80
N THR A 60 11.14 -9.91 1.72
CA THR A 60 9.85 -9.20 1.62
C THR A 60 8.86 -9.70 2.67
N LEU A 61 8.70 -11.02 2.83
CA LEU A 61 7.80 -11.59 3.84
C LEU A 61 8.23 -11.22 5.26
N GLY A 62 9.54 -11.20 5.54
CA GLY A 62 10.09 -10.80 6.84
C GLY A 62 9.83 -9.34 7.17
N LEU A 63 9.99 -8.44 6.20
CA LEU A 63 9.65 -7.03 6.36
C LEU A 63 8.15 -6.82 6.62
N LEU A 64 7.30 -7.47 5.80
CA LEU A 64 5.85 -7.43 5.98
C LEU A 64 5.45 -7.93 7.37
N LEU A 65 5.90 -9.12 7.77
CA LEU A 65 5.59 -9.71 9.07
C LEU A 65 6.06 -8.83 10.22
N GLY A 66 7.30 -8.33 10.16
CA GLY A 66 7.86 -7.47 11.20
C GLY A 66 7.04 -6.19 11.38
N MET A 67 6.71 -5.51 10.28
CA MET A 67 5.89 -4.30 10.31
C MET A 67 4.47 -4.58 10.79
N MET A 68 3.83 -5.68 10.35
CA MET A 68 2.48 -6.06 10.81
C MET A 68 2.45 -6.31 12.31
N ILE A 69 3.45 -6.99 12.89
CA ILE A 69 3.53 -7.23 14.34
C ILE A 69 3.67 -5.91 15.11
N ILE A 70 4.55 -5.01 14.66
CA ILE A 70 4.74 -3.70 15.29
C ILE A 70 3.44 -2.89 15.25
N ILE A 71 2.79 -2.83 14.09
CA ILE A 71 1.54 -2.08 13.89
C ILE A 71 0.41 -2.70 14.70
N ALA A 72 0.29 -4.04 14.75
CA ALA A 72 -0.68 -4.74 15.57
C ALA A 72 -0.51 -4.43 17.07
N SER A 73 0.74 -4.29 17.55
CA SER A 73 1.03 -3.85 18.91
C SER A 73 0.58 -2.41 19.15
N LEU A 74 0.98 -1.47 18.28
CA LEU A 74 0.57 -0.06 18.37
C LEU A 74 -0.96 0.12 18.33
N GLN A 75 -1.63 -0.68 17.50
CA GLN A 75 -3.09 -0.71 17.41
C GLN A 75 -3.72 -1.20 18.71
N ALA A 76 -3.21 -2.29 19.26
CA ALA A 76 -3.74 -2.87 20.50
C ALA A 76 -3.47 -1.98 21.73
N ASP A 77 -2.42 -1.16 21.69
CA ASP A 77 -2.10 -0.14 22.69
C ASP A 77 -2.99 1.11 22.56
N GLY A 78 -3.67 1.28 21.43
CA GLY A 78 -4.58 2.40 21.19
C GLY A 78 -3.89 3.68 20.69
N LEU A 79 -2.76 3.56 19.98
CA LEU A 79 -2.04 4.72 19.41
C LEU A 79 -2.96 5.64 18.61
N PHE A 80 -3.79 5.07 17.72
CA PHE A 80 -4.67 5.86 16.88
C PHE A 80 -5.74 6.60 17.67
N ASN A 81 -6.27 5.98 18.73
CA ASN A 81 -7.21 6.63 19.63
C ASN A 81 -6.56 7.81 20.35
N TYR A 82 -5.32 7.63 20.84
CA TYR A 82 -4.54 8.70 21.48
C TYR A 82 -4.27 9.87 20.52
N LEU A 83 -3.80 9.56 19.31
CA LEU A 83 -3.51 10.58 18.29
C LEU A 83 -4.79 11.32 17.89
N THR A 84 -5.91 10.63 17.78
CA THR A 84 -7.21 11.22 17.45
C THR A 84 -7.69 12.17 18.54
N GLU A 85 -7.65 11.76 19.80
CA GLU A 85 -8.05 12.62 20.93
C GLU A 85 -7.25 13.93 20.97
N LYS A 86 -5.92 13.83 20.75
CA LYS A 86 -5.05 14.99 20.66
C LYS A 86 -5.39 15.92 19.50
N SER A 87 -5.83 15.34 18.38
CA SER A 87 -5.93 16.03 17.09
C SER A 87 -7.29 16.66 16.82
N ILE A 88 -8.36 16.12 17.38
CA ILE A 88 -9.71 16.71 17.27
C ILE A 88 -9.70 18.16 17.76
N ASN A 89 -8.91 18.44 18.81
CA ASN A 89 -8.77 19.78 19.36
C ASN A 89 -8.17 20.81 18.35
N PHE A 90 -7.45 20.34 17.31
CA PHE A 90 -6.90 21.19 16.26
C PHE A 90 -7.90 21.47 15.13
N ALA A 91 -8.87 20.57 14.92
CA ALA A 91 -9.86 20.66 13.86
C ALA A 91 -11.05 21.53 14.25
N LYS A 92 -10.86 22.86 14.35
CA LYS A 92 -11.92 23.81 14.75
C LYS A 92 -13.10 23.89 13.77
N ASN A 93 -12.91 23.53 12.51
CA ASN A 93 -13.93 23.56 11.46
C ASN A 93 -13.70 22.46 10.42
N GLN A 94 -14.71 22.20 9.57
CA GLN A 94 -14.67 21.13 8.56
C GLN A 94 -13.52 21.27 7.55
N ARG A 95 -13.08 22.48 7.22
CA ARG A 95 -11.96 22.71 6.30
C ARG A 95 -10.62 22.26 6.93
N ARG A 96 -10.43 22.55 8.22
CA ARG A 96 -9.26 22.08 8.98
C ARG A 96 -9.34 20.59 9.24
N LEU A 97 -10.55 20.05 9.48
CA LEU A 97 -10.76 18.61 9.64
C LEU A 97 -10.33 17.85 8.38
N LEU A 98 -10.73 18.30 7.18
CA LEU A 98 -10.29 17.69 5.94
C LEU A 98 -8.76 17.69 5.80
N SER A 99 -8.13 18.85 6.04
CA SER A 99 -6.67 18.96 5.96
C SER A 99 -5.99 18.04 6.98
N TYR A 100 -6.52 17.96 8.19
CA TYR A 100 -6.03 17.05 9.20
C TYR A 100 -6.16 15.58 8.77
N ILE A 101 -7.35 15.16 8.29
CA ILE A 101 -7.57 13.80 7.81
C ILE A 101 -6.56 13.45 6.71
N VAL A 102 -6.40 14.31 5.71
CA VAL A 102 -5.50 14.06 4.58
C VAL A 102 -4.04 13.94 5.02
N PHE A 103 -3.53 14.90 5.78
CA PHE A 103 -2.12 14.85 6.21
C PHE A 103 -1.87 13.77 7.25
N PHE A 104 -2.78 13.57 8.21
CA PHE A 104 -2.64 12.52 9.21
C PHE A 104 -2.64 11.14 8.57
N THR A 105 -3.63 10.85 7.70
CA THR A 105 -3.70 9.58 6.99
C THR A 105 -2.51 9.40 6.08
N GLY A 106 -2.14 10.40 5.29
CA GLY A 106 -1.02 10.31 4.36
C GLY A 106 0.33 10.06 5.05
N ILE A 107 0.65 10.87 6.07
CA ILE A 107 1.92 10.73 6.82
C ILE A 107 1.94 9.41 7.61
N SER A 108 0.84 9.06 8.27
CA SER A 108 0.76 7.78 8.99
C SER A 108 0.91 6.59 8.03
N SER A 109 0.29 6.63 6.86
CA SER A 109 0.37 5.59 5.84
C SER A 109 1.78 5.43 5.26
N ALA A 110 2.59 6.48 5.26
CA ALA A 110 3.99 6.37 4.85
C ALA A 110 4.80 5.42 5.75
N PHE A 111 4.49 5.36 7.04
CA PHE A 111 5.31 4.63 8.02
C PHE A 111 4.61 3.42 8.64
N LEU A 112 3.27 3.39 8.65
CA LEU A 112 2.48 2.39 9.38
C LEU A 112 1.73 1.40 8.48
N VAL A 113 2.04 1.32 7.20
CA VAL A 113 1.29 0.57 6.18
C VAL A 113 -0.15 1.09 6.00
N ASN A 114 -0.46 1.53 4.81
CA ASN A 114 -1.69 2.23 4.47
C ASN A 114 -2.98 1.48 4.86
N ASP A 115 -3.03 0.16 4.64
CA ASP A 115 -4.20 -0.67 4.94
C ASP A 115 -4.54 -0.66 6.44
N ALA A 116 -3.52 -0.74 7.29
CA ALA A 116 -3.69 -0.67 8.74
C ALA A 116 -4.15 0.71 9.20
N VAL A 117 -3.63 1.78 8.60
CA VAL A 117 -4.02 3.15 8.93
C VAL A 117 -5.50 3.37 8.63
N VAL A 118 -5.96 3.05 7.43
CA VAL A 118 -7.37 3.25 7.07
C VAL A 118 -8.32 2.34 7.85
N LEU A 119 -7.92 1.11 8.15
CA LEU A 119 -8.71 0.19 8.97
C LEU A 119 -9.04 0.80 10.34
N MET A 120 -8.09 1.50 10.94
CA MET A 120 -8.22 2.08 12.26
C MET A 120 -8.80 3.49 12.25
N PHE A 121 -8.47 4.28 11.24
CA PHE A 121 -8.85 5.68 11.22
C PHE A 121 -10.24 5.92 10.63
N THR A 122 -10.71 5.10 9.70
CA THR A 122 -12.05 5.22 9.09
C THR A 122 -13.19 5.28 10.11
N PRO A 123 -13.28 4.39 11.13
CA PRO A 123 -14.32 4.51 12.15
C PRO A 123 -14.31 5.86 12.87
N ILE A 124 -13.13 6.39 13.13
CA ILE A 124 -12.91 7.67 13.81
C ILE A 124 -13.40 8.84 12.94
N VAL A 125 -13.05 8.84 11.65
CA VAL A 125 -13.53 9.84 10.68
C VAL A 125 -15.06 9.84 10.62
N ILE A 126 -15.68 8.66 10.64
CA ILE A 126 -17.14 8.51 10.64
C ILE A 126 -17.75 9.08 11.93
N LEU A 127 -17.20 8.76 13.09
CA LEU A 127 -17.69 9.26 14.37
C LEU A 127 -17.61 10.79 14.46
N ILE A 128 -16.47 11.39 14.06
CA ILE A 128 -16.28 12.86 14.07
C ILE A 128 -17.26 13.53 13.11
N THR A 129 -17.38 13.04 11.89
CA THR A 129 -18.26 13.64 10.88
C THR A 129 -19.73 13.57 11.28
N ARG A 130 -20.17 12.46 11.90
CA ARG A 130 -21.53 12.31 12.42
C ARG A 130 -21.81 13.22 13.62
N ALA A 131 -20.92 13.26 14.61
CA ALA A 131 -21.05 14.14 15.76
C ALA A 131 -21.16 15.61 15.34
N SER A 132 -20.48 15.98 14.25
CA SER A 132 -20.47 17.33 13.67
C SER A 132 -21.57 17.57 12.63
N LYS A 133 -22.46 16.61 12.38
CA LYS A 133 -23.52 16.67 11.37
C LYS A 133 -23.00 17.02 9.95
N LEU A 134 -21.83 16.49 9.61
CA LEU A 134 -21.17 16.63 8.31
C LEU A 134 -21.52 15.43 7.41
N ASN A 135 -21.42 15.62 6.07
CA ASN A 135 -21.46 14.51 5.14
C ASN A 135 -20.13 13.72 5.22
N PRO A 136 -20.11 12.43 5.63
CA PRO A 136 -18.87 11.67 5.79
C PRO A 136 -18.19 11.34 4.45
N ILE A 137 -18.91 11.29 3.32
CA ILE A 137 -18.41 10.79 2.04
C ILE A 137 -17.17 11.57 1.54
N PRO A 138 -17.15 12.93 1.52
CA PRO A 138 -15.97 13.68 1.09
C PRO A 138 -14.71 13.38 1.91
N TYR A 139 -14.88 13.17 3.22
CA TYR A 139 -13.77 12.90 4.14
C TYR A 139 -13.23 11.47 3.99
N LEU A 140 -14.12 10.50 3.79
CA LEU A 140 -13.75 9.10 3.54
C LEU A 140 -13.05 8.92 2.19
N ILE A 141 -13.52 9.61 1.15
CA ILE A 141 -12.83 9.61 -0.15
C ILE A 141 -11.46 10.27 -0.02
N ALA A 142 -11.38 11.41 0.70
CA ALA A 142 -10.09 12.07 0.97
C ALA A 142 -9.13 11.18 1.76
N GLU A 143 -9.63 10.42 2.73
CA GLU A 143 -8.87 9.43 3.51
C GLU A 143 -8.27 8.35 2.61
N ILE A 144 -9.09 7.74 1.73
CA ILE A 144 -8.64 6.73 0.77
C ILE A 144 -7.51 7.27 -0.11
N LEU A 145 -7.76 8.42 -0.76
CA LEU A 145 -6.81 9.03 -1.69
C LEU A 145 -5.51 9.41 -1.00
N ALA A 146 -5.60 10.01 0.20
CA ALA A 146 -4.45 10.39 1.00
C ALA A 146 -3.65 9.20 1.50
N SER A 147 -4.30 8.09 1.85
CA SER A 147 -3.65 6.86 2.30
C SER A 147 -2.72 6.30 1.23
N ASN A 148 -3.20 6.15 -0.01
CA ASN A 148 -2.38 5.66 -1.11
C ASN A 148 -1.30 6.68 -1.49
N ILE A 149 -1.63 7.97 -1.65
CA ILE A 149 -0.65 9.01 -2.03
C ILE A 149 0.46 9.11 -0.98
N GLY A 150 0.12 9.11 0.30
CA GLY A 150 1.10 9.20 1.37
C GLY A 150 1.98 7.97 1.47
N SER A 151 1.40 6.78 1.30
CA SER A 151 2.14 5.51 1.36
C SER A 151 3.16 5.36 0.24
N ALA A 152 3.02 6.07 -0.87
CA ALA A 152 4.00 6.07 -1.96
C ALA A 152 5.38 6.61 -1.51
N MET A 153 5.42 7.43 -0.46
CA MET A 153 6.61 8.15 0.00
C MET A 153 7.74 7.25 0.51
N THR A 154 7.43 6.09 1.09
CA THR A 154 8.44 5.25 1.74
C THR A 154 8.34 3.78 1.35
N ILE A 155 9.41 3.03 1.62
CA ILE A 155 9.44 1.58 1.41
C ILE A 155 8.38 0.89 2.28
N THR A 156 8.14 1.35 3.50
CA THR A 156 7.20 0.72 4.44
C THR A 156 5.76 1.19 4.32
N GLY A 157 5.48 2.11 3.40
CA GLY A 157 4.14 2.69 3.25
C GLY A 157 3.07 1.71 2.78
N ASN A 158 3.44 0.74 1.97
CA ASN A 158 2.54 -0.30 1.48
C ASN A 158 3.31 -1.56 1.04
N PRO A 159 2.64 -2.71 0.88
CA PRO A 159 3.30 -3.97 0.56
C PRO A 159 4.07 -3.96 -0.78
N GLN A 160 3.55 -3.28 -1.82
CA GLN A 160 4.25 -3.20 -3.11
C GLN A 160 5.54 -2.37 -3.01
N ASN A 161 5.56 -1.31 -2.22
CA ASN A 161 6.77 -0.53 -1.98
C ASN A 161 7.82 -1.31 -1.20
N MET A 162 7.40 -2.15 -0.24
CA MET A 162 8.32 -3.06 0.46
C MET A 162 9.01 -4.00 -0.51
N LEU A 163 8.24 -4.58 -1.44
CA LEU A 163 8.75 -5.45 -2.49
C LEU A 163 9.73 -4.72 -3.41
N ILE A 164 9.36 -3.53 -3.89
CA ILE A 164 10.20 -2.71 -4.77
C ILE A 164 11.48 -2.26 -4.04
N GLY A 165 11.35 -1.75 -2.82
CA GLY A 165 12.49 -1.25 -2.04
C GLY A 165 13.55 -2.31 -1.78
N LEU A 166 13.12 -3.55 -1.46
CA LEU A 166 14.03 -4.67 -1.23
C LEU A 166 14.72 -5.17 -2.52
N ASN A 167 13.98 -5.20 -3.64
CA ASN A 167 14.52 -5.68 -4.91
C ASN A 167 15.33 -4.63 -5.67
N SER A 168 15.08 -3.33 -5.46
CA SER A 168 15.78 -2.23 -6.14
C SER A 168 17.17 -1.94 -5.57
N GLY A 169 17.46 -2.36 -4.32
CA GLY A 169 18.68 -1.99 -3.61
C GLY A 169 18.79 -0.51 -3.23
N ILE A 170 17.75 0.29 -3.46
CA ILE A 170 17.68 1.70 -3.09
C ILE A 170 17.61 1.82 -1.55
N SER A 171 18.40 2.74 -0.96
CA SER A 171 18.34 2.95 0.48
C SER A 171 16.99 3.57 0.89
N TYR A 172 16.53 3.28 2.13
CA TYR A 172 15.29 3.81 2.65
C TYR A 172 15.20 5.34 2.55
N GLY A 173 16.30 6.03 2.90
CA GLY A 173 16.38 7.49 2.83
C GLY A 173 16.34 8.03 1.40
N ALA A 174 17.06 7.40 0.45
CA ALA A 174 17.02 7.80 -0.96
C ALA A 174 15.62 7.57 -1.57
N PHE A 175 15.01 6.41 -1.30
CA PHE A 175 13.66 6.10 -1.74
C PHE A 175 12.67 7.18 -1.25
N MET A 176 12.73 7.52 0.03
CA MET A 176 11.89 8.58 0.60
C MET A 176 12.18 9.95 -0.02
N LEU A 177 13.44 10.31 -0.20
CA LEU A 177 13.84 11.62 -0.72
C LEU A 177 13.26 11.90 -2.11
N TYR A 178 13.36 10.92 -3.03
CA TYR A 178 12.84 11.04 -4.38
C TYR A 178 11.30 11.03 -4.44
N LEU A 179 10.63 10.25 -3.60
CA LEU A 179 9.16 10.15 -3.65
C LEU A 179 8.44 11.14 -2.72
N LEU A 180 9.15 11.82 -1.83
CA LEU A 180 8.60 12.84 -0.92
C LEU A 180 7.87 13.97 -1.65
N PRO A 181 8.44 14.61 -2.72
CA PRO A 181 7.77 15.68 -3.42
C PRO A 181 6.47 15.24 -4.09
N ILE A 182 6.47 14.00 -4.62
CA ILE A 182 5.29 13.40 -5.26
C ILE A 182 4.15 13.30 -4.24
N SER A 183 4.45 12.71 -3.06
CA SER A 183 3.45 12.46 -2.03
C SER A 183 2.99 13.74 -1.34
N LEU A 184 3.89 14.61 -0.89
CA LEU A 184 3.50 15.83 -0.16
C LEU A 184 2.64 16.77 -1.01
N VAL A 185 3.04 17.00 -2.26
CA VAL A 185 2.25 17.83 -3.17
C VAL A 185 0.95 17.12 -3.55
N GLY A 186 0.98 15.80 -3.73
CA GLY A 186 -0.23 15.00 -3.97
C GLY A 186 -1.25 15.09 -2.82
N LEU A 187 -0.81 15.11 -1.56
CA LEU A 187 -1.68 15.36 -0.41
C LEU A 187 -2.29 16.77 -0.44
N TRP A 188 -1.51 17.78 -0.79
CA TRP A 188 -1.99 19.14 -0.99
C TRP A 188 -3.03 19.21 -2.12
N MET A 189 -2.75 18.59 -3.26
CA MET A 189 -3.68 18.49 -4.37
C MET A 189 -4.99 17.81 -3.95
N THR A 190 -4.93 16.77 -3.11
CA THR A 190 -6.11 16.10 -2.56
C THR A 190 -7.00 17.06 -1.78
N ILE A 191 -6.43 17.88 -0.89
CA ILE A 191 -7.19 18.86 -0.11
C ILE A 191 -7.88 19.87 -1.03
N LEU A 192 -7.14 20.44 -1.98
CA LEU A 192 -7.66 21.46 -2.89
C LEU A 192 -8.75 20.88 -3.79
N PHE A 193 -8.51 19.69 -4.34
CA PHE A 193 -9.44 19.03 -5.24
C PHE A 193 -10.74 18.60 -4.53
N ILE A 194 -10.67 17.99 -3.36
CA ILE A 194 -11.86 17.56 -2.60
C ILE A 194 -12.67 18.78 -2.17
N ARG A 195 -12.03 19.88 -1.74
CA ARG A 195 -12.73 21.13 -1.41
C ARG A 195 -13.41 21.78 -2.62
N TRP A 196 -12.80 21.69 -3.78
CA TRP A 196 -13.37 22.18 -5.03
C TRP A 196 -14.52 21.29 -5.51
N TYR A 197 -14.33 19.99 -5.50
CA TYR A 197 -15.33 19.02 -5.98
C TYR A 197 -16.59 18.99 -5.10
N TYR A 198 -16.41 19.00 -3.78
CA TYR A 198 -17.50 19.01 -2.80
C TYR A 198 -17.73 20.41 -2.21
N LYS A 199 -17.67 21.45 -3.06
CA LYS A 199 -17.77 22.85 -2.64
C LYS A 199 -18.93 23.15 -1.70
N ASP A 200 -20.07 22.50 -1.88
CA ASP A 200 -21.28 22.74 -1.08
C ASP A 200 -21.09 22.29 0.38
N GLU A 201 -20.32 21.23 0.65
CA GLU A 201 -19.96 20.80 2.01
C GLU A 201 -19.07 21.82 2.71
N PHE A 202 -18.22 22.54 1.95
CA PHE A 202 -17.24 23.48 2.48
C PHE A 202 -17.63 24.96 2.37
N LYS A 203 -18.85 25.26 1.93
CA LYS A 203 -19.32 26.63 1.71
C LYS A 203 -19.53 27.38 3.02
N GLU A 204 -20.30 26.80 3.94
CA GLU A 204 -20.54 27.34 5.28
C GLU A 204 -19.55 26.78 6.29
N VAL A 205 -19.12 27.60 7.25
CA VAL A 205 -18.20 27.14 8.30
C VAL A 205 -19.01 26.43 9.39
N LYS A 206 -18.82 25.12 9.52
CA LYS A 206 -19.43 24.29 10.58
C LYS A 206 -18.41 23.98 11.67
N THR A 207 -18.82 24.04 12.90
CA THR A 207 -18.00 23.70 14.06
C THR A 207 -17.87 22.19 14.20
N ILE A 208 -16.69 21.72 14.60
CA ILE A 208 -16.45 20.30 14.86
C ILE A 208 -16.79 20.00 16.32
N HIS A 209 -17.58 18.93 16.50
CA HIS A 209 -17.95 18.41 17.81
C HIS A 209 -17.18 17.11 18.10
N GLN A 210 -16.77 16.95 19.34
CA GLN A 210 -16.14 15.70 19.78
C GLN A 210 -17.19 14.58 19.82
N PRO A 211 -16.83 13.35 19.41
CA PRO A 211 -17.68 12.19 19.63
C PRO A 211 -17.94 11.98 21.13
N GLU A 212 -19.16 11.56 21.48
CA GLU A 212 -19.51 11.23 22.87
C GLU A 212 -18.81 9.94 23.34
N GLU A 213 -18.41 9.07 22.42
CA GLU A 213 -17.69 7.86 22.73
C GLU A 213 -16.26 8.19 23.18
N LYS A 214 -15.92 7.76 24.41
CA LYS A 214 -14.56 7.89 24.92
C LYS A 214 -13.62 6.94 24.20
N LEU A 215 -12.63 7.49 23.52
CA LEU A 215 -11.57 6.72 22.89
C LEU A 215 -10.67 6.11 23.97
N THR A 216 -10.51 4.78 23.96
CA THR A 216 -9.68 4.09 24.97
C THR A 216 -8.27 3.86 24.43
N PHE A 217 -7.26 4.13 25.23
CA PHE A 217 -5.86 3.83 24.96
C PHE A 217 -5.12 3.47 26.25
N ARG A 218 -4.00 2.75 26.13
CA ARG A 218 -3.18 2.30 27.26
C ARG A 218 -1.87 3.08 27.26
N PHE A 219 -1.83 4.15 28.00
CA PHE A 219 -0.66 5.03 28.03
C PHE A 219 0.64 4.32 28.45
N ASP A 220 0.57 3.42 29.44
CA ASP A 220 1.74 2.68 29.92
C ASP A 220 2.33 1.77 28.83
N SER A 221 1.48 1.19 28.00
CA SER A 221 1.89 0.34 26.88
C SER A 221 2.47 1.16 25.73
N LEU A 222 1.85 2.30 25.39
CA LEU A 222 2.32 3.24 24.36
C LEU A 222 3.71 3.80 24.66
N ARG A 223 4.05 4.02 25.94
CA ARG A 223 5.39 4.44 26.38
C ARG A 223 6.49 3.48 25.94
N PHE A 224 6.15 2.26 25.60
CA PHE A 224 7.09 1.24 25.15
C PHE A 224 7.02 1.01 23.65
N SER A 225 5.82 0.75 23.10
CA SER A 225 5.63 0.40 21.69
C SER A 225 5.99 1.55 20.73
N VAL A 226 5.68 2.80 21.10
CA VAL A 226 6.01 3.97 20.27
C VAL A 226 7.52 4.21 20.15
N PRO A 227 8.33 4.23 21.21
CA PRO A 227 9.80 4.33 21.09
C PRO A 227 10.42 3.21 20.28
N VAL A 228 9.94 1.95 20.41
CA VAL A 228 10.43 0.84 19.57
C VAL A 228 10.12 1.10 18.11
N PHE A 229 8.91 1.49 17.80
CA PHE A 229 8.53 1.84 16.41
C PHE A 229 9.40 2.97 15.85
N LEU A 230 9.56 4.07 16.59
CA LEU A 230 10.41 5.18 16.16
C LEU A 230 11.88 4.75 15.99
N GLY A 231 12.38 3.91 16.89
CA GLY A 231 13.72 3.32 16.78
C GLY A 231 13.89 2.48 15.51
N VAL A 232 12.88 1.69 15.13
CA VAL A 232 12.86 0.91 13.88
C VAL A 232 12.89 1.84 12.67
N ILE A 233 12.05 2.88 12.66
CA ILE A 233 12.05 3.86 11.54
C ILE A 233 13.40 4.56 11.43
N ILE A 234 13.98 5.02 12.53
CA ILE A 234 15.33 5.62 12.54
C ILE A 234 16.36 4.61 12.01
N ALA A 235 16.31 3.36 12.48
CA ALA A 235 17.24 2.32 12.04
C ALA A 235 17.13 2.01 10.53
N PHE A 236 15.96 2.14 9.90
CA PHE A 236 15.82 2.00 8.45
C PHE A 236 16.69 3.00 7.66
N PHE A 237 16.80 4.24 8.14
CA PHE A 237 17.67 5.24 7.49
C PHE A 237 19.16 4.89 7.60
N PHE A 238 19.55 4.21 8.66
CA PHE A 238 20.94 3.82 8.92
C PHE A 238 21.25 2.36 8.54
N GLY A 239 20.27 1.60 8.01
CA GLY A 239 20.42 0.17 7.70
C GLY A 239 21.64 -0.14 6.82
N LYS A 240 21.86 0.62 5.74
CA LYS A 240 23.06 0.46 4.88
C LYS A 240 24.37 0.72 5.64
N LEU A 241 24.40 1.73 6.50
CA LEU A 241 25.59 2.07 7.29
C LEU A 241 25.89 0.98 8.33
N LEU A 242 24.86 0.35 8.87
CA LEU A 242 24.96 -0.70 9.88
C LEU A 242 25.11 -2.10 9.27
N ASN A 243 25.12 -2.23 7.94
CA ASN A 243 25.06 -3.51 7.21
C ASN A 243 23.89 -4.41 7.66
N LEU A 244 22.76 -3.81 8.04
CA LEU A 244 21.55 -4.51 8.43
C LEU A 244 20.48 -4.36 7.34
N SER A 245 19.84 -5.49 6.98
CA SER A 245 18.69 -5.44 6.08
C SER A 245 17.49 -4.80 6.80
N ILE A 246 16.67 -4.06 6.05
CA ILE A 246 15.43 -3.47 6.60
C ILE A 246 14.47 -4.53 7.13
N SER A 247 14.48 -5.74 6.56
CA SER A 247 13.71 -6.89 7.05
C SER A 247 14.16 -7.34 8.44
N LEU A 248 15.48 -7.44 8.65
CA LEU A 248 16.03 -7.80 9.96
C LEU A 248 15.74 -6.72 11.02
N ILE A 249 15.84 -5.44 10.65
CA ILE A 249 15.50 -4.32 11.54
C ILE A 249 14.02 -4.41 11.95
N ALA A 250 13.11 -4.64 10.99
CA ALA A 250 11.68 -4.78 11.28
C ALA A 250 11.38 -5.98 12.20
N LEU A 251 11.98 -7.15 11.92
CA LEU A 251 11.83 -8.34 12.76
C LEU A 251 12.40 -8.15 14.16
N SER A 252 13.52 -7.42 14.30
CA SER A 252 14.10 -7.07 15.60
C SER A 252 13.15 -6.19 16.42
N GLY A 253 12.56 -5.17 15.79
CA GLY A 253 11.53 -4.34 16.42
C GLY A 253 10.28 -5.13 16.80
N ALA A 254 9.82 -6.03 15.92
CA ALA A 254 8.72 -6.95 16.19
C ALA A 254 9.00 -7.85 17.41
N SER A 255 10.20 -8.43 17.48
CA SER A 255 10.65 -9.21 18.64
C SER A 255 10.64 -8.36 19.92
N ALA A 256 11.15 -7.13 19.86
CA ALA A 256 11.17 -6.22 20.99
C ALA A 256 9.76 -5.91 21.53
N VAL A 257 8.79 -5.55 20.65
CA VAL A 257 7.42 -5.29 21.10
C VAL A 257 6.71 -6.53 21.63
N MET A 258 7.05 -7.71 21.15
CA MET A 258 6.47 -8.97 21.65
C MET A 258 7.02 -9.38 23.00
N ILE A 259 8.33 -9.16 23.27
CA ILE A 259 8.99 -9.57 24.51
C ILE A 259 8.73 -8.54 25.63
N PHE A 260 8.89 -7.26 25.29
CA PHE A 260 8.84 -6.18 26.29
C PHE A 260 7.52 -5.42 26.32
N GLY A 261 6.61 -5.67 25.35
CA GLY A 261 5.28 -5.04 25.32
C GLY A 261 4.36 -5.60 26.41
N HIS A 262 3.36 -4.82 26.80
CA HIS A 262 2.37 -5.21 27.80
C HIS A 262 1.22 -6.05 27.25
N ILE A 263 1.21 -6.34 25.94
CA ILE A 263 0.18 -7.14 25.28
C ILE A 263 0.68 -8.57 25.11
N LYS A 264 -0.18 -9.54 25.42
CA LYS A 264 0.15 -10.96 25.22
C LYS A 264 0.49 -11.20 23.75
N PRO A 265 1.65 -11.84 23.43
CA PRO A 265 2.10 -12.06 22.05
C PRO A 265 1.02 -12.71 21.16
N ARG A 266 0.25 -13.67 21.68
CA ARG A 266 -0.84 -14.31 20.95
C ARG A 266 -1.85 -13.31 20.40
N ARG A 267 -2.23 -12.28 21.17
CA ARG A 267 -3.17 -11.24 20.72
C ARG A 267 -2.61 -10.36 19.59
N ILE A 268 -1.29 -10.21 19.54
CA ILE A 268 -0.61 -9.49 18.48
C ILE A 268 -0.58 -10.36 17.22
N ILE A 269 -0.18 -11.64 17.38
CA ILE A 269 -0.08 -12.62 16.29
C ILE A 269 -1.44 -12.86 15.63
N ASP A 270 -2.53 -12.92 16.40
CA ASP A 270 -3.90 -13.09 15.90
C ASP A 270 -4.36 -11.90 15.02
N LYS A 271 -3.67 -10.73 15.10
CA LYS A 271 -3.95 -9.55 14.27
C LYS A 271 -3.08 -9.44 13.02
N VAL A 272 -2.10 -10.32 12.87
CA VAL A 272 -1.28 -10.37 11.65
C VAL A 272 -2.11 -10.88 10.49
N ASP A 273 -2.01 -10.24 9.35
CA ASP A 273 -2.69 -10.68 8.12
C ASP A 273 -1.91 -11.83 7.47
N TRP A 274 -2.14 -13.06 7.98
CA TRP A 274 -1.54 -14.29 7.44
C TRP A 274 -2.00 -14.59 6.01
N VAL A 275 -3.20 -14.11 5.65
CA VAL A 275 -3.74 -14.27 4.30
C VAL A 275 -2.92 -13.48 3.29
N LEU A 276 -2.48 -12.28 3.67
CA LEU A 276 -1.58 -11.48 2.84
C LEU A 276 -0.20 -12.15 2.69
N ILE A 277 0.35 -12.73 3.74
CA ILE A 277 1.62 -13.49 3.67
C ILE A 277 1.51 -14.67 2.70
N LEU A 278 0.44 -15.48 2.82
CA LEU A 278 0.15 -16.58 1.91
C LEU A 278 0.01 -16.11 0.45
N PHE A 279 -0.69 -14.99 0.25
CA PHE A 279 -0.90 -14.40 -1.07
C PHE A 279 0.42 -14.02 -1.76
N PHE A 280 1.31 -13.33 -1.04
CA PHE A 280 2.63 -12.97 -1.57
C PHE A 280 3.48 -14.20 -1.90
N ALA A 281 3.59 -15.14 -0.96
CA ALA A 281 4.33 -16.38 -1.17
C ALA A 281 3.84 -17.11 -2.43
N SER A 282 2.53 -17.21 -2.59
CA SER A 282 1.90 -17.87 -3.75
C SER A 282 2.19 -17.14 -5.07
N LEU A 283 2.10 -15.80 -5.08
CA LEU A 283 2.40 -15.00 -6.27
C LEU A 283 3.86 -15.12 -6.70
N PHE A 284 4.81 -15.16 -5.77
CA PHE A 284 6.21 -15.38 -6.11
C PHE A 284 6.40 -16.71 -6.84
N ILE A 285 5.76 -17.78 -6.38
CA ILE A 285 5.83 -19.10 -7.01
C ILE A 285 5.24 -19.05 -8.43
N VAL A 286 4.06 -18.45 -8.59
CA VAL A 286 3.38 -18.38 -9.90
C VAL A 286 4.19 -17.60 -10.92
N VAL A 287 4.71 -16.41 -10.53
CA VAL A 287 5.51 -15.57 -11.44
C VAL A 287 6.86 -16.24 -11.76
N ARG A 288 7.51 -16.86 -10.76
CA ARG A 288 8.75 -17.62 -10.99
C ARG A 288 8.53 -18.81 -11.93
N GLY A 289 7.36 -19.46 -11.85
CA GLY A 289 7.00 -20.55 -12.78
C GLY A 289 6.96 -20.08 -14.24
N ILE A 290 6.40 -18.91 -14.51
CA ILE A 290 6.36 -18.30 -15.84
C ILE A 290 7.76 -17.88 -16.33
N GLU A 291 8.55 -17.30 -15.41
CA GLU A 291 9.94 -16.91 -15.69
C GLU A 291 10.79 -18.13 -16.08
N LYS A 292 10.71 -19.21 -15.28
CA LYS A 292 11.48 -20.44 -15.49
C LYS A 292 11.28 -21.07 -16.87
N VAL A 293 10.07 -21.01 -17.40
CA VAL A 293 9.76 -21.61 -18.73
C VAL A 293 10.06 -20.67 -19.91
N GLY A 294 10.64 -19.47 -19.64
CA GLY A 294 11.07 -18.53 -20.67
C GLY A 294 9.94 -17.74 -21.34
N LEU A 295 8.73 -17.76 -20.79
CA LEU A 295 7.60 -17.00 -21.35
C LEU A 295 7.78 -15.48 -21.18
N LEU A 296 8.46 -15.06 -20.13
CA LEU A 296 8.79 -13.64 -19.92
C LEU A 296 9.90 -13.16 -20.87
N ASP A 297 10.85 -14.01 -21.23
CA ASP A 297 11.95 -13.66 -22.13
C ASP A 297 11.44 -13.24 -23.51
N TYR A 298 10.37 -13.87 -24.00
CA TYR A 298 9.73 -13.46 -25.25
C TYR A 298 9.15 -12.04 -25.18
N LEU A 299 8.55 -11.67 -24.05
CA LEU A 299 8.04 -10.32 -23.82
C LEU A 299 9.17 -9.32 -23.60
N LEU A 300 10.20 -9.71 -22.84
CA LEU A 300 11.36 -8.88 -22.49
C LEU A 300 12.20 -8.51 -23.71
N ASN A 301 12.39 -9.44 -24.66
CA ASN A 301 13.14 -9.18 -25.91
C ASN A 301 12.48 -8.16 -26.83
N HIS A 302 11.18 -7.87 -26.62
CA HIS A 302 10.42 -6.90 -27.40
C HIS A 302 10.14 -5.59 -26.66
N THR A 303 10.43 -5.54 -25.35
CA THR A 303 10.24 -4.38 -24.49
C THR A 303 11.54 -4.10 -23.74
N ASN A 304 12.48 -3.38 -24.35
CA ASN A 304 13.63 -2.84 -23.60
C ASN A 304 13.12 -1.68 -22.74
N PRO A 305 13.00 -1.83 -21.42
CA PRO A 305 12.72 -0.70 -20.54
C PRO A 305 14.00 0.16 -20.48
N GLU A 306 14.05 1.18 -21.31
CA GLU A 306 15.15 2.14 -21.31
C GLU A 306 15.07 3.02 -20.05
N SER A 307 16.23 3.30 -19.44
CA SER A 307 16.37 4.32 -18.41
C SER A 307 16.20 5.71 -19.02
N SER A 308 14.97 6.03 -19.39
CA SER A 308 14.62 7.26 -20.11
C SER A 308 13.27 7.78 -19.62
N MET A 309 12.98 9.04 -19.93
CA MET A 309 11.68 9.64 -19.61
C MET A 309 10.52 8.87 -20.26
N SER A 310 10.71 8.31 -21.46
CA SER A 310 9.72 7.45 -22.10
C SER A 310 9.45 6.17 -21.32
N GLY A 311 10.48 5.56 -20.74
CA GLY A 311 10.36 4.42 -19.83
C GLY A 311 9.55 4.75 -18.58
N VAL A 312 9.83 5.90 -17.94
CA VAL A 312 9.06 6.40 -16.78
C VAL A 312 7.59 6.58 -17.15
N VAL A 313 7.29 7.27 -18.25
CA VAL A 313 5.90 7.46 -18.73
C VAL A 313 5.22 6.12 -19.01
N SER A 314 5.92 5.20 -19.68
CA SER A 314 5.38 3.87 -19.98
C SER A 314 5.00 3.09 -18.72
N ILE A 315 5.86 3.12 -17.68
CA ILE A 315 5.57 2.48 -16.39
C ILE A 315 4.34 3.12 -15.72
N HIS A 316 4.18 4.43 -15.78
CA HIS A 316 3.01 5.11 -15.21
C HIS A 316 1.72 4.70 -15.93
N VAL A 317 1.73 4.65 -17.25
CA VAL A 317 0.57 4.23 -18.05
C VAL A 317 0.24 2.75 -17.82
N LEU A 318 1.25 1.87 -17.87
CA LEU A 318 1.06 0.44 -17.61
C LEU A 318 0.55 0.19 -16.18
N SER A 319 1.08 0.92 -15.19
CA SER A 319 0.62 0.81 -13.79
C SER A 319 -0.83 1.28 -13.65
N LEU A 320 -1.20 2.40 -14.29
CA LEU A 320 -2.56 2.91 -14.24
C LEU A 320 -3.57 1.89 -14.79
N LEU A 321 -3.25 1.23 -15.90
CA LEU A 321 -4.14 0.25 -16.50
C LEU A 321 -4.07 -1.11 -15.78
N GLY A 322 -2.86 -1.62 -15.53
CA GLY A 322 -2.63 -2.95 -14.96
C GLY A 322 -3.14 -3.07 -13.52
N SER A 323 -2.96 -2.04 -12.69
CA SER A 323 -3.46 -2.06 -11.31
C SER A 323 -4.99 -2.10 -11.22
N GLN A 324 -5.73 -1.62 -12.23
CA GLN A 324 -7.19 -1.75 -12.26
C GLN A 324 -7.64 -3.17 -12.60
N VAL A 325 -6.82 -3.93 -13.30
CA VAL A 325 -7.14 -5.31 -13.70
C VAL A 325 -6.79 -6.28 -12.57
N VAL A 326 -5.54 -6.24 -12.08
CA VAL A 326 -5.04 -7.25 -11.14
C VAL A 326 -4.74 -6.71 -9.74
N SER A 327 -4.96 -5.42 -9.48
CA SER A 327 -4.56 -4.70 -8.25
C SER A 327 -3.04 -4.44 -8.16
N ASN A 328 -2.63 -3.53 -7.26
CA ASN A 328 -1.26 -3.01 -7.18
C ASN A 328 -0.20 -4.10 -6.95
N VAL A 329 -0.42 -4.99 -5.99
CA VAL A 329 0.58 -5.99 -5.57
C VAL A 329 0.85 -7.03 -6.65
N PRO A 330 -0.16 -7.73 -7.21
CA PRO A 330 0.08 -8.68 -8.30
C PRO A 330 0.70 -8.03 -9.54
N PHE A 331 0.29 -6.78 -9.86
CA PHE A 331 0.90 -6.02 -10.96
C PHE A 331 2.38 -5.75 -10.70
N THR A 332 2.73 -5.31 -9.50
CA THR A 332 4.12 -5.04 -9.12
C THR A 332 4.98 -6.29 -9.21
N ILE A 333 4.50 -7.44 -8.70
CA ILE A 333 5.24 -8.71 -8.77
C ILE A 333 5.50 -9.12 -10.23
N LEU A 334 4.54 -8.92 -11.13
CA LEU A 334 4.71 -9.15 -12.57
C LEU A 334 5.78 -8.25 -13.20
N MET A 335 5.93 -7.04 -12.71
CA MET A 335 6.90 -6.07 -13.24
C MET A 335 8.34 -6.30 -12.74
N LEU A 336 8.54 -7.05 -11.64
CA LEU A 336 9.88 -7.26 -11.07
C LEU A 336 10.90 -7.84 -12.05
N PRO A 337 10.61 -8.93 -12.80
CA PRO A 337 11.57 -9.49 -13.74
C PRO A 337 12.03 -8.47 -14.80
N PHE A 338 11.12 -7.61 -15.27
CA PHE A 338 11.43 -6.56 -16.24
C PHE A 338 12.39 -5.51 -15.67
N LEU A 339 12.16 -5.07 -14.43
CA LEU A 339 13.00 -4.05 -13.80
C LEU A 339 14.36 -4.58 -13.33
N LYS A 340 14.47 -5.86 -12.99
CA LYS A 340 15.76 -6.49 -12.66
C LYS A 340 16.73 -6.48 -13.83
N ILE A 341 16.26 -6.53 -15.06
CA ILE A 341 17.07 -6.46 -16.28
C ILE A 341 17.45 -5.02 -16.61
N ALA A 342 16.52 -4.08 -16.40
CA ALA A 342 16.72 -2.66 -16.73
C ALA A 342 17.80 -1.96 -15.88
N VAL A 343 18.10 -2.46 -14.68
CA VAL A 343 19.10 -1.92 -13.72
C VAL A 343 18.99 -0.40 -13.55
N SER A 344 17.79 0.17 -13.60
CA SER A 344 17.56 1.61 -13.55
C SER A 344 16.85 2.03 -12.27
N GLN A 345 17.46 2.94 -11.51
CA GLN A 345 16.87 3.47 -10.28
C GLN A 345 15.57 4.25 -10.55
N SER A 346 15.54 5.03 -11.63
CA SER A 346 14.36 5.81 -12.00
C SER A 346 13.14 4.94 -12.31
N LEU A 347 13.33 3.78 -12.97
CA LEU A 347 12.23 2.88 -13.30
C LEU A 347 11.69 2.15 -12.06
N TRP A 348 12.55 1.78 -11.10
CA TRP A 348 12.11 1.21 -9.83
C TRP A 348 11.25 2.19 -9.03
N LEU A 349 11.69 3.45 -8.92
CA LEU A 349 10.94 4.50 -8.22
C LEU A 349 9.66 4.86 -8.97
N ALA A 350 9.71 4.90 -10.32
CA ALA A 350 8.53 5.09 -11.16
C ALA A 350 7.48 3.99 -10.95
N LEU A 351 7.89 2.71 -10.87
CA LEU A 351 6.94 1.62 -10.57
C LEU A 351 6.31 1.80 -9.19
N SER A 352 7.10 2.21 -8.19
CA SER A 352 6.62 2.43 -6.83
C SER A 352 5.54 3.53 -6.77
N SER A 353 5.86 4.72 -7.29
CA SER A 353 4.90 5.83 -7.31
C SER A 353 3.69 5.51 -8.18
N ALA A 354 3.91 5.02 -9.40
CA ALA A 354 2.87 4.76 -10.37
C ALA A 354 1.87 3.69 -9.91
N SER A 355 2.36 2.51 -9.45
CA SER A 355 1.47 1.44 -8.98
C SER A 355 0.66 1.86 -7.76
N THR A 356 1.26 2.65 -6.86
CA THR A 356 0.57 3.14 -5.66
C THR A 356 -0.47 4.20 -5.99
N LEU A 357 -0.12 5.21 -6.81
CA LEU A 357 -1.05 6.25 -7.25
C LEU A 357 -2.19 5.69 -8.10
N ALA A 358 -1.89 4.72 -8.98
CA ALA A 358 -2.88 4.02 -9.79
C ALA A 358 -3.98 3.35 -8.96
N GLY A 359 -3.65 2.91 -7.74
CA GLY A 359 -4.61 2.34 -6.79
C GLY A 359 -5.77 3.27 -6.43
N ASN A 360 -5.60 4.57 -6.62
CA ASN A 360 -6.64 5.56 -6.38
C ASN A 360 -7.70 5.65 -7.51
N ALA A 361 -7.44 5.11 -8.71
CA ALA A 361 -8.32 5.33 -9.85
C ALA A 361 -9.69 4.66 -9.69
N THR A 362 -9.77 3.46 -9.10
CA THR A 362 -11.03 2.75 -8.86
C THR A 362 -11.08 2.12 -7.47
N ILE A 363 -12.29 1.73 -7.04
CA ILE A 363 -12.50 1.05 -5.75
C ILE A 363 -11.64 -0.21 -5.63
N ILE A 364 -11.49 -0.96 -6.72
CA ILE A 364 -10.76 -2.24 -6.73
C ILE A 364 -9.25 -2.08 -6.95
N GLY A 365 -8.80 -0.88 -7.27
CA GLY A 365 -7.39 -0.59 -7.55
C GLY A 365 -6.45 -0.88 -6.38
N ALA A 366 -6.89 -0.63 -5.13
CA ALA A 366 -6.12 -0.91 -3.92
C ALA A 366 -6.99 -1.55 -2.83
N ILE A 367 -6.37 -2.36 -1.96
CA ILE A 367 -7.05 -3.01 -0.82
C ILE A 367 -7.54 -1.96 0.19
N ALA A 368 -6.74 -0.93 0.45
CA ALA A 368 -7.12 0.19 1.33
C ALA A 368 -8.48 0.81 0.98
N ASN A 369 -8.79 0.94 -0.33
CA ASN A 369 -10.06 1.49 -0.79
C ASN A 369 -11.25 0.63 -0.32
N LEU A 370 -11.12 -0.69 -0.48
CA LEU A 370 -12.14 -1.65 -0.06
C LEU A 370 -12.32 -1.65 1.46
N ILE A 371 -11.23 -1.57 2.23
CA ILE A 371 -11.27 -1.51 3.71
C ILE A 371 -12.11 -0.32 4.17
N VAL A 372 -11.87 0.87 3.62
CA VAL A 372 -12.64 2.08 3.98
C VAL A 372 -14.11 1.91 3.60
N ILE A 373 -14.40 1.44 2.40
CA ILE A 373 -15.78 1.30 1.90
C ILE A 373 -16.55 0.25 2.70
N GLU A 374 -15.92 -0.88 3.02
CA GLU A 374 -16.54 -1.92 3.84
C GLU A 374 -16.71 -1.47 5.30
N SER A 375 -15.74 -0.76 5.85
CA SER A 375 -15.86 -0.15 7.17
C SER A 375 -17.01 0.85 7.20
N ALA A 376 -17.10 1.76 6.22
CA ALA A 376 -18.20 2.72 6.09
C ALA A 376 -19.58 2.04 6.00
N ARG A 377 -19.65 0.92 5.28
CA ARG A 377 -20.87 0.13 5.15
C ARG A 377 -21.39 -0.42 6.48
N LYS A 378 -20.48 -0.83 7.39
CA LYS A 378 -20.85 -1.29 8.75
C LYS A 378 -21.55 -0.19 9.56
N TYR A 379 -21.24 1.06 9.27
CA TYR A 379 -21.91 2.23 9.86
C TYR A 379 -23.08 2.74 9.02
N GLY A 380 -23.57 1.98 8.03
CA GLY A 380 -24.71 2.36 7.20
C GLY A 380 -24.42 3.43 6.12
N ILE A 381 -23.13 3.76 5.90
CA ILE A 381 -22.70 4.69 4.85
C ILE A 381 -22.38 3.87 3.59
N ARG A 382 -23.05 4.19 2.48
CA ARG A 382 -22.84 3.51 1.19
C ARG A 382 -22.15 4.45 0.22
N ILE A 383 -20.92 4.13 -0.14
CA ILE A 383 -20.18 4.80 -1.21
C ILE A 383 -20.36 3.94 -2.47
N LYS A 384 -21.09 4.45 -3.45
CA LYS A 384 -21.31 3.76 -4.73
C LYS A 384 -20.06 3.88 -5.62
N PHE A 385 -19.93 2.99 -6.59
CA PHE A 385 -18.82 3.01 -7.55
C PHE A 385 -18.63 4.39 -8.21
N TRP A 386 -19.70 5.01 -8.68
CA TRP A 386 -19.64 6.33 -9.31
C TRP A 386 -19.38 7.48 -8.34
N ASP A 387 -19.79 7.35 -7.07
CA ASP A 387 -19.52 8.36 -6.04
C ASP A 387 -18.02 8.43 -5.72
N PHE A 388 -17.32 7.30 -5.86
CA PHE A 388 -15.88 7.20 -5.73
C PHE A 388 -15.16 7.60 -7.04
N LEU A 389 -15.53 6.99 -8.17
CA LEU A 389 -14.82 7.13 -9.43
C LEU A 389 -14.74 8.59 -9.91
N LYS A 390 -15.86 9.33 -9.81
CA LYS A 390 -15.93 10.72 -10.31
C LYS A 390 -14.89 11.66 -9.70
N PRO A 391 -14.67 11.70 -8.38
CA PRO A 391 -13.61 12.49 -7.77
C PRO A 391 -12.23 11.80 -7.82
N ALA A 392 -12.17 10.49 -7.71
CA ALA A 392 -10.93 9.75 -7.57
C ALA A 392 -10.13 9.69 -8.88
N LEU A 393 -10.77 9.37 -10.01
CA LEU A 393 -10.07 9.22 -11.29
C LEU A 393 -9.40 10.51 -11.78
N PRO A 394 -10.06 11.70 -11.80
CA PRO A 394 -9.39 12.92 -12.19
C PRO A 394 -8.21 13.27 -11.28
N LEU A 395 -8.35 13.12 -9.97
CA LEU A 395 -7.24 13.37 -9.04
C LEU A 395 -6.09 12.38 -9.25
N THR A 396 -6.38 11.13 -9.53
CA THR A 396 -5.37 10.11 -9.87
C THR A 396 -4.58 10.53 -11.11
N ILE A 397 -5.25 10.97 -12.17
CA ILE A 397 -4.58 11.46 -13.37
C ILE A 397 -3.68 12.65 -13.06
N ILE A 398 -4.18 13.62 -12.29
CA ILE A 398 -3.42 14.80 -11.87
C ILE A 398 -2.18 14.40 -11.08
N THR A 399 -2.30 13.49 -10.12
CA THR A 399 -1.18 13.05 -9.29
C THR A 399 -0.18 12.19 -10.07
N ILE A 400 -0.61 11.39 -11.06
CA ILE A 400 0.26 10.67 -11.98
C ILE A 400 1.04 11.66 -12.87
N ILE A 401 0.38 12.66 -13.45
CA ILE A 401 1.07 13.70 -14.22
C ILE A 401 2.10 14.41 -13.36
N TRP A 402 1.74 14.75 -12.11
CA TRP A 402 2.67 15.35 -11.17
C TRP A 402 3.87 14.46 -10.89
N SER A 403 3.65 13.16 -10.67
CA SER A 403 4.73 12.18 -10.50
C SER A 403 5.69 12.17 -11.70
N ILE A 404 5.15 12.11 -12.93
CA ILE A 404 5.94 12.14 -14.16
C ILE A 404 6.77 13.44 -14.27
N LEU A 405 6.18 14.58 -13.91
CA LEU A 405 6.89 15.86 -13.92
C LEU A 405 8.03 15.91 -12.91
N VAL A 406 7.83 15.37 -11.70
CA VAL A 406 8.89 15.27 -10.67
C VAL A 406 10.05 14.44 -11.19
N PHE A 407 9.78 13.23 -11.74
CA PHE A 407 10.83 12.42 -12.35
C PHE A 407 11.55 13.13 -13.49
N GLY A 408 10.82 13.89 -14.32
CA GLY A 408 11.43 14.69 -15.39
C GLY A 408 12.42 15.72 -14.86
N VAL A 409 12.07 16.39 -13.75
CA VAL A 409 12.95 17.36 -13.09
C VAL A 409 14.16 16.67 -12.45
N GLU A 410 13.94 15.56 -11.73
CA GLU A 410 15.02 14.80 -11.06
C GLU A 410 16.04 14.23 -12.05
N MET A 411 15.56 13.72 -13.21
CA MET A 411 16.42 13.25 -14.29
C MET A 411 17.14 14.40 -14.99
N TRP A 412 16.47 15.54 -15.21
CA TRP A 412 17.10 16.74 -15.78
C TRP A 412 18.20 17.31 -14.89
N MET A 413 18.02 17.26 -13.56
CA MET A 413 19.04 17.65 -12.58
C MET A 413 20.18 16.62 -12.42
N GLY A 414 20.08 15.45 -13.08
CA GLY A 414 21.05 14.37 -12.95
C GLY A 414 21.02 13.64 -11.60
N TRP A 415 19.94 13.79 -10.84
CA TRP A 415 19.78 13.10 -9.55
C TRP A 415 19.37 11.62 -9.75
N LEU A 416 18.64 11.34 -10.81
CA LEU A 416 18.23 9.98 -11.22
C LEU A 416 18.84 9.61 -12.58
N GLN A 417 19.35 8.37 -12.67
CA GLN A 417 19.88 7.77 -13.88
C GLN A 417 19.05 6.54 -14.27
#